data_d01f461a77d16540b74a871d2952787d
#
_entry.id   d01f461a77d16540b74a871d2952787d
#
_cell.length_a   1.000
_cell.length_b   1.000
_cell.length_c   1.000
_cell.angle_alpha   90.00
_cell.angle_beta   90.00
_cell.angle_gamma   90.00
#
_symmetry.space_group_name_H-M   'P 1'
#
loop_
_entity.id
_entity.type
_entity.pdbx_description
1 polymer ?
#
loop_
_entity_poly.entity_id
_entity_poly.type
_entity_poly.pdbx_seq_one_letter_code
_entity_poly.pdbx_strand_id
1 'polypeptide(L)'
;AYDLFHPKGIAIFATCPVGLIGDDIHAVAREMKEKLGDCNVFAFSCEGYKGVSQSAGHHIANNQVFKHLVGQNDADKPGEYKINLLGEYNIGGDGFEIDRILKLCGITNIATFSGNSSYDQFATAHKADLSCVMCHRSINYVADMLETKYGIPWIKVNFIGAEATAKSLRKIGQYFGDKALIERIEAVIEAEMPAVKAAIDGILPRTQGKTAMLFVGGSRAHHYMELFSELGMKTVSTGYEFGHRDDYEGREVIPTLKVDADSRNIEEIEVEADPAKYAPRKTEEEKQALE
;
A
#
# COMPACT_ATOMS: atom_id res chain seq x y z
N ALA A 1 13.24 25.02 -10.81
CA ALA A 1 13.07 23.60 -11.17
C ALA A 1 12.79 23.43 -12.66
N TYR A 2 11.81 24.14 -13.23
CA TYR A 2 11.41 23.99 -14.63
C TYR A 2 12.55 24.24 -15.61
N ASP A 3 13.23 25.39 -15.51
CA ASP A 3 14.32 25.77 -16.43
C ASP A 3 15.55 24.83 -16.36
N LEU A 4 15.67 24.06 -15.29
CA LEU A 4 16.79 23.13 -15.09
C LEU A 4 16.47 21.72 -15.53
N PHE A 5 15.23 21.24 -15.27
CA PHE A 5 14.87 19.83 -15.47
C PHE A 5 13.85 19.59 -16.56
N HIS A 6 13.16 20.63 -17.03
CA HIS A 6 12.05 20.55 -17.99
C HIS A 6 11.07 19.39 -17.70
N PRO A 7 10.55 19.29 -16.45
CA PRO A 7 9.73 18.14 -16.05
C PRO A 7 8.31 18.25 -16.64
N LYS A 8 7.66 17.10 -16.84
CA LYS A 8 6.23 17.03 -17.22
C LYS A 8 5.31 17.48 -16.10
N GLY A 9 5.75 17.39 -14.86
CA GLY A 9 4.99 17.83 -13.69
C GLY A 9 5.86 18.27 -12.53
N ILE A 10 5.35 19.20 -11.74
CA ILE A 10 5.95 19.71 -10.51
C ILE A 10 4.94 19.58 -9.37
N ALA A 11 5.31 18.82 -8.35
CA ALA A 11 4.55 18.68 -7.12
C ALA A 11 5.11 19.61 -6.05
N ILE A 12 4.25 20.46 -5.47
CA ILE A 12 4.60 21.39 -4.40
C ILE A 12 4.05 20.86 -3.09
N PHE A 13 4.92 20.52 -2.13
CA PHE A 13 4.52 20.07 -0.80
C PHE A 13 4.61 21.22 0.21
N ALA A 14 3.52 21.48 0.93
CA ALA A 14 3.58 22.38 2.06
C ALA A 14 4.35 21.74 3.20
N THR A 15 5.33 22.48 3.73
CA THR A 15 5.98 22.13 4.99
C THR A 15 5.23 22.74 6.17
N CYS A 16 5.48 22.23 7.39
CA CYS A 16 4.85 22.78 8.59
C CYS A 16 5.01 24.30 8.75
N PRO A 17 6.22 24.90 8.57
CA PRO A 17 6.38 26.35 8.62
C PRO A 17 5.56 27.10 7.58
N VAL A 18 5.50 26.60 6.34
CA VAL A 18 4.71 27.19 5.24
C VAL A 18 3.22 27.22 5.60
N GLY A 19 2.71 26.13 6.17
CA GLY A 19 1.33 26.09 6.66
C GLY A 19 1.04 27.03 7.82
N LEU A 20 2.02 27.28 8.71
CA LEU A 20 1.85 28.21 9.82
C LEU A 20 1.82 29.69 9.39
N ILE A 21 2.67 30.08 8.44
CA ILE A 21 2.70 31.46 7.92
C ILE A 21 1.57 31.73 6.92
N GLY A 22 0.88 30.68 6.46
CA GLY A 22 -0.32 30.83 5.65
C GLY A 22 -0.07 31.06 4.16
N ASP A 23 1.08 30.62 3.62
CA ASP A 23 1.36 30.69 2.18
C ASP A 23 0.34 29.87 1.37
N ASP A 24 -0.25 30.48 0.35
CA ASP A 24 -1.17 29.80 -0.57
C ASP A 24 -0.39 29.08 -1.69
N ILE A 25 0.11 27.87 -1.37
CA ILE A 25 0.82 27.03 -2.34
C ILE A 25 -0.07 26.61 -3.53
N HIS A 26 -1.38 26.56 -3.34
CA HIS A 26 -2.31 26.24 -4.42
C HIS A 26 -2.46 27.41 -5.40
N ALA A 27 -2.43 28.67 -4.93
CA ALA A 27 -2.37 29.83 -5.80
C ALA A 27 -1.09 29.85 -6.61
N VAL A 28 0.06 29.58 -5.97
CA VAL A 28 1.35 29.44 -6.66
C VAL A 28 1.30 28.34 -7.72
N ALA A 29 0.73 27.18 -7.39
CA ALA A 29 0.61 26.07 -8.34
C ALA A 29 -0.26 26.46 -9.56
N ARG A 30 -1.39 27.15 -9.34
CA ARG A 30 -2.25 27.64 -10.45
C ARG A 30 -1.51 28.63 -11.35
N GLU A 31 -0.90 29.65 -10.77
CA GLU A 31 -0.13 30.65 -11.51
C GLU A 31 0.99 30.03 -12.34
N MET A 32 1.76 29.12 -11.71
CA MET A 32 2.86 28.45 -12.41
C MET A 32 2.38 27.51 -13.50
N LYS A 33 1.26 26.81 -13.32
CA LYS A 33 0.65 25.99 -14.36
C LYS A 33 0.24 26.81 -15.59
N GLU A 34 -0.37 27.97 -15.37
CA GLU A 34 -0.72 28.89 -16.47
C GLU A 34 0.53 29.44 -17.17
N LYS A 35 1.56 29.80 -16.40
CA LYS A 35 2.80 30.37 -16.95
C LYS A 35 3.63 29.35 -17.72
N LEU A 36 3.69 28.11 -17.28
CA LEU A 36 4.52 27.06 -17.87
C LEU A 36 3.79 26.29 -18.99
N GLY A 37 2.46 26.30 -19.01
CA GLY A 37 1.62 25.75 -20.07
C GLY A 37 1.70 24.22 -20.23
N ASP A 38 2.87 23.71 -20.55
CA ASP A 38 3.16 22.29 -20.82
C ASP A 38 3.53 21.48 -19.57
N CYS A 39 3.76 22.14 -18.42
CA CYS A 39 4.09 21.50 -17.16
C CYS A 39 2.89 21.45 -16.22
N ASN A 40 2.55 20.26 -15.77
CA ASN A 40 1.46 20.09 -14.80
C ASN A 40 1.92 20.42 -13.38
N VAL A 41 1.53 21.57 -12.84
CA VAL A 41 1.90 22.01 -11.50
C VAL A 41 0.72 21.84 -10.55
N PHE A 42 0.95 21.19 -9.41
CA PHE A 42 -0.08 20.95 -8.41
C PHE A 42 0.51 20.90 -7.00
N ALA A 43 -0.33 21.09 -5.98
CA ALA A 43 0.13 21.29 -4.62
C ALA A 43 -0.55 20.35 -3.62
N PHE A 44 0.15 20.06 -2.52
CA PHE A 44 -0.28 19.21 -1.42
C PHE A 44 -0.26 19.97 -0.10
N SER A 45 -1.42 20.20 0.50
CA SER A 45 -1.54 20.76 1.85
C SER A 45 -1.52 19.62 2.88
N CYS A 46 -0.32 19.18 3.24
CA CYS A 46 -0.09 18.02 4.11
C CYS A 46 0.74 18.37 5.35
N GLU A 47 0.57 19.58 5.88
CA GLU A 47 1.32 20.12 7.01
C GLU A 47 0.96 19.40 8.32
N GLY A 48 1.91 18.72 8.95
CA GLY A 48 1.71 17.98 10.20
C GLY A 48 1.22 18.84 11.37
N TYR A 49 1.61 20.13 11.43
CA TYR A 49 1.17 21.06 12.49
C TYR A 49 -0.34 21.37 12.43
N LYS A 50 -1.01 21.08 11.34
CA LYS A 50 -2.47 21.16 11.25
C LYS A 50 -3.16 19.90 11.78
N GLY A 51 -2.44 18.98 12.38
CA GLY A 51 -2.94 17.71 12.87
C GLY A 51 -3.20 16.70 11.75
N VAL A 52 -2.44 16.79 10.66
CA VAL A 52 -2.48 15.82 9.57
C VAL A 52 -1.59 14.64 9.96
N SER A 53 -2.21 13.50 10.24
CA SER A 53 -1.48 12.24 10.49
C SER A 53 -0.78 11.75 9.21
N GLN A 54 0.14 10.81 9.37
CA GLN A 54 0.79 10.15 8.23
C GLN A 54 -0.25 9.55 7.27
N SER A 55 -1.26 8.87 7.79
CA SER A 55 -2.34 8.29 7.00
C SER A 55 -3.12 9.36 6.21
N ALA A 56 -3.51 10.45 6.86
CA ALA A 56 -4.17 11.58 6.21
C ALA A 56 -3.26 12.25 5.16
N GLY A 57 -1.95 12.35 5.41
CA GLY A 57 -0.97 12.83 4.45
C GLY A 57 -0.93 11.97 3.19
N HIS A 58 -0.93 10.65 3.33
CA HIS A 58 -1.05 9.73 2.19
C HIS A 58 -2.34 9.94 1.41
N HIS A 59 -3.47 10.13 2.10
CA HIS A 59 -4.76 10.41 1.46
C HIS A 59 -4.70 11.70 0.64
N ILE A 60 -4.19 12.79 1.21
CA ILE A 60 -4.06 14.07 0.54
C ILE A 60 -3.18 13.93 -0.71
N ALA A 61 -2.00 13.32 -0.57
CA ALA A 61 -1.06 13.17 -1.67
C ALA A 61 -1.63 12.32 -2.80
N ASN A 62 -2.18 11.15 -2.50
CA ASN A 62 -2.72 10.25 -3.51
C ASN A 62 -3.98 10.82 -4.17
N ASN A 63 -4.82 11.59 -3.46
CA ASN A 63 -5.94 12.31 -4.05
C ASN A 63 -5.46 13.33 -5.10
N GLN A 64 -4.39 14.06 -4.82
CA GLN A 64 -3.84 15.01 -5.79
C GLN A 64 -3.23 14.28 -7.00
N VAL A 65 -2.49 13.18 -6.77
CA VAL A 65 -1.99 12.33 -7.86
C VAL A 65 -3.14 11.83 -8.72
N PHE A 66 -4.20 11.28 -8.10
CA PHE A 66 -5.37 10.82 -8.84
C PHE A 66 -6.03 11.94 -9.65
N LYS A 67 -6.25 13.11 -9.04
CA LYS A 67 -6.91 14.25 -9.66
C LYS A 67 -6.11 14.84 -10.82
N HIS A 68 -4.79 14.96 -10.66
CA HIS A 68 -3.96 15.73 -11.58
C HIS A 68 -3.18 14.87 -12.59
N LEU A 69 -3.00 13.57 -12.32
CA LEU A 69 -2.21 12.69 -13.19
C LEU A 69 -3.04 11.59 -13.84
N VAL A 70 -3.85 10.85 -13.07
CA VAL A 70 -4.57 9.68 -13.60
C VAL A 70 -5.54 10.07 -14.72
N GLY A 71 -5.40 9.42 -15.86
CA GLY A 71 -6.23 9.70 -17.04
C GLY A 71 -5.74 10.87 -17.91
N GLN A 72 -4.52 11.37 -17.68
CA GLN A 72 -3.94 12.44 -18.52
C GLN A 72 -3.24 11.91 -19.78
N ASN A 73 -3.04 10.61 -19.87
CA ASN A 73 -2.41 9.98 -21.04
C ASN A 73 -3.17 8.71 -21.40
N ASP A 74 -3.76 8.70 -22.59
CA ASP A 74 -4.54 7.57 -23.11
C ASP A 74 -3.71 6.55 -23.93
N ALA A 75 -2.39 6.68 -23.94
CA ALA A 75 -1.53 5.75 -24.63
C ALA A 75 -1.75 4.32 -24.11
N ASP A 76 -1.93 3.40 -25.05
CA ASP A 76 -2.04 1.99 -24.73
C ASP A 76 -0.74 1.47 -24.12
N LYS A 77 -0.87 0.65 -23.10
CA LYS A 77 0.25 -0.07 -22.51
C LYS A 77 0.28 -1.50 -23.03
N PRO A 78 1.44 -1.98 -23.46
CA PRO A 78 1.58 -3.36 -23.87
C PRO A 78 1.37 -4.28 -22.66
N GLY A 79 0.81 -5.45 -22.90
CA GLY A 79 0.58 -6.46 -21.88
C GLY A 79 -0.86 -6.93 -21.87
N GLU A 80 -1.03 -8.19 -21.55
CA GLU A 80 -2.33 -8.87 -21.56
C GLU A 80 -3.03 -8.79 -20.20
N TYR A 81 -2.24 -8.81 -19.11
CA TYR A 81 -2.73 -8.76 -17.71
C TYR A 81 -2.17 -7.53 -17.05
N LYS A 82 -2.94 -6.45 -17.01
CA LYS A 82 -2.47 -5.14 -16.54
C LYS A 82 -3.01 -4.85 -15.16
N ILE A 83 -2.11 -4.55 -14.23
CA ILE A 83 -2.49 -4.22 -12.87
C ILE A 83 -1.92 -2.87 -12.43
N ASN A 84 -2.56 -2.25 -11.43
CA ASN A 84 -1.93 -1.24 -10.58
C ASN A 84 -1.57 -1.87 -9.25
N LEU A 85 -0.43 -1.50 -8.68
CA LEU A 85 -0.03 -1.87 -7.33
C LEU A 85 -0.25 -0.67 -6.40
N LEU A 86 -1.12 -0.82 -5.40
CA LEU A 86 -1.49 0.26 -4.49
C LEU A 86 -0.97 0.00 -3.08
N GLY A 87 -0.32 1.00 -2.50
CA GLY A 87 0.21 0.91 -1.13
C GLY A 87 1.60 0.27 -1.05
N GLU A 88 2.35 0.28 -2.14
CA GLU A 88 3.78 -0.01 -2.16
C GLU A 88 4.56 1.30 -2.35
N TYR A 89 5.50 1.56 -1.46
CA TYR A 89 6.25 2.82 -1.40
C TYR A 89 7.72 2.65 -1.77
N ASN A 90 8.15 1.44 -2.05
CA ASN A 90 9.51 1.06 -2.45
C ASN A 90 10.61 1.58 -1.49
N ILE A 91 10.30 1.64 -0.20
CA ILE A 91 11.22 2.19 0.81
C ILE A 91 12.48 1.32 0.94
N GLY A 92 12.29 -0.01 0.93
CA GLY A 92 13.37 -1.00 1.02
C GLY A 92 13.83 -1.58 -0.32
N GLY A 93 13.22 -1.13 -1.43
CA GLY A 93 13.47 -1.74 -2.75
C GLY A 93 12.51 -2.89 -3.09
N ASP A 94 11.51 -3.15 -2.25
CA ASP A 94 10.56 -4.26 -2.42
C ASP A 94 9.78 -4.15 -3.74
N GLY A 95 9.46 -2.93 -4.17
CA GLY A 95 8.77 -2.67 -5.44
C GLY A 95 9.51 -3.20 -6.66
N PHE A 96 10.85 -3.20 -6.64
CA PHE A 96 11.65 -3.76 -7.74
C PHE A 96 11.53 -5.29 -7.80
N GLU A 97 11.50 -5.94 -6.65
CA GLU A 97 11.35 -7.39 -6.58
C GLU A 97 9.92 -7.82 -6.95
N ILE A 98 8.91 -7.08 -6.51
CA ILE A 98 7.53 -7.32 -6.91
C ILE A 98 7.39 -7.18 -8.44
N ASP A 99 7.94 -6.13 -9.04
CA ASP A 99 7.93 -5.93 -10.49
C ASP A 99 8.65 -7.06 -11.22
N ARG A 100 9.77 -7.57 -10.69
CA ARG A 100 10.49 -8.70 -11.27
C ARG A 100 9.62 -9.95 -11.32
N ILE A 101 8.99 -10.30 -10.20
CA ILE A 101 8.13 -11.50 -10.08
C ILE A 101 6.88 -11.38 -10.96
N LEU A 102 6.21 -10.24 -10.94
CA LEU A 102 5.05 -9.98 -11.81
C LEU A 102 5.42 -10.14 -13.29
N LYS A 103 6.58 -9.61 -13.69
CA LYS A 103 7.08 -9.71 -15.06
C LYS A 103 7.39 -11.16 -15.47
N LEU A 104 7.94 -11.97 -14.57
CA LEU A 104 8.14 -13.42 -14.82
C LEU A 104 6.80 -14.13 -15.05
N CYS A 105 5.76 -13.74 -14.34
CA CYS A 105 4.40 -14.25 -14.53
C CYS A 105 3.73 -13.70 -15.81
N GLY A 106 4.34 -12.74 -16.50
CA GLY A 106 3.72 -12.08 -17.67
C GLY A 106 2.67 -11.04 -17.29
N ILE A 107 2.66 -10.58 -16.05
CA ILE A 107 1.77 -9.53 -15.55
C ILE A 107 2.46 -8.18 -15.71
N THR A 108 1.74 -7.20 -16.25
CA THR A 108 2.25 -5.83 -16.44
C THR A 108 1.76 -4.94 -15.32
N ASN A 109 2.69 -4.42 -14.51
CA ASN A 109 2.38 -3.36 -13.55
C ASN A 109 2.38 -2.00 -14.27
N ILE A 110 1.22 -1.36 -14.36
CA ILE A 110 1.06 -0.06 -15.02
C ILE A 110 1.62 1.05 -14.14
N ALA A 111 1.17 1.10 -12.90
CA ALA A 111 1.61 2.10 -11.92
C ALA A 111 1.62 1.54 -10.49
N THR A 112 2.62 1.95 -9.73
CA THR A 112 2.68 1.71 -8.29
C THR A 112 2.38 3.00 -7.53
N PHE A 113 1.35 2.97 -6.70
CA PHE A 113 0.98 4.10 -5.84
C PHE A 113 1.56 3.86 -4.43
N SER A 114 2.60 4.61 -4.01
CA SER A 114 3.17 5.68 -4.82
C SER A 114 4.70 5.55 -4.96
N GLY A 115 5.26 4.37 -4.74
CA GLY A 115 6.70 4.13 -4.92
C GLY A 115 7.04 3.74 -6.37
N ASN A 116 8.24 4.11 -6.83
CA ASN A 116 8.83 3.65 -8.09
C ASN A 116 7.96 3.83 -9.35
N SER A 117 7.18 4.91 -9.43
CA SER A 117 6.40 5.23 -10.62
C SER A 117 6.78 6.57 -11.21
N SER A 118 6.85 6.61 -12.53
CA SER A 118 7.04 7.84 -13.29
C SER A 118 5.72 8.59 -13.48
N TYR A 119 5.81 9.84 -13.91
CA TYR A 119 4.66 10.65 -14.31
C TYR A 119 3.77 9.93 -15.34
N ASP A 120 4.38 9.34 -16.38
CA ASP A 120 3.65 8.67 -17.45
C ASP A 120 2.95 7.37 -16.97
N GLN A 121 3.50 6.69 -15.97
CA GLN A 121 2.86 5.53 -15.36
C GLN A 121 1.60 5.95 -14.59
N PHE A 122 1.68 6.98 -13.75
CA PHE A 122 0.50 7.52 -13.10
C PHE A 122 -0.55 8.04 -14.11
N ALA A 123 -0.11 8.73 -15.16
CA ALA A 123 -1.01 9.27 -16.17
C ALA A 123 -1.78 8.17 -16.92
N THR A 124 -1.23 6.98 -17.03
CA THR A 124 -1.85 5.81 -17.69
C THR A 124 -2.46 4.79 -16.71
N ALA A 125 -2.49 5.04 -15.41
CA ALA A 125 -2.97 4.09 -14.40
C ALA A 125 -4.41 3.62 -14.63
N HIS A 126 -5.24 4.42 -15.30
CA HIS A 126 -6.60 4.06 -15.69
C HIS A 126 -6.70 2.98 -16.79
N LYS A 127 -5.58 2.56 -17.36
CA LYS A 127 -5.50 1.47 -18.35
C LYS A 127 -5.27 0.08 -17.73
N ALA A 128 -5.23 -0.02 -16.41
CA ALA A 128 -5.14 -1.30 -15.72
C ALA A 128 -6.50 -2.04 -15.73
N ASP A 129 -6.43 -3.35 -15.66
CA ASP A 129 -7.60 -4.23 -15.59
C ASP A 129 -7.97 -4.56 -14.13
N LEU A 130 -7.01 -4.40 -13.20
CA LEU A 130 -7.14 -4.73 -11.79
C LEU A 130 -6.26 -3.83 -10.93
N SER A 131 -6.74 -3.44 -9.76
CA SER A 131 -5.93 -2.81 -8.72
C SER A 131 -5.59 -3.80 -7.60
N CYS A 132 -4.30 -3.97 -7.31
CA CYS A 132 -3.80 -4.84 -6.25
C CYS A 132 -3.40 -4.00 -5.04
N VAL A 133 -4.13 -4.11 -3.92
CA VAL A 133 -3.97 -3.24 -2.75
C VAL A 133 -3.17 -3.96 -1.67
N MET A 134 -1.97 -3.47 -1.36
CA MET A 134 -1.09 -3.99 -0.30
C MET A 134 -1.37 -3.35 1.06
N CYS A 135 -1.50 -2.02 1.10
CA CYS A 135 -1.75 -1.28 2.32
C CYS A 135 -3.16 -0.69 2.29
N HIS A 136 -4.16 -1.54 2.54
CA HIS A 136 -5.56 -1.15 2.36
C HIS A 136 -5.98 0.07 3.21
N ARG A 137 -5.32 0.34 4.34
CA ARG A 137 -5.66 1.49 5.19
C ARG A 137 -5.22 2.82 4.63
N SER A 138 -4.07 2.87 4.00
CA SER A 138 -3.53 4.12 3.49
C SER A 138 -4.00 4.47 2.09
N ILE A 139 -4.60 3.52 1.33
CA ILE A 139 -4.83 3.74 -0.09
C ILE A 139 -6.09 3.09 -0.68
N ASN A 140 -6.90 2.37 0.09
CA ASN A 140 -8.12 1.73 -0.44
C ASN A 140 -9.06 2.73 -1.14
N TYR A 141 -9.14 3.96 -0.65
CA TYR A 141 -9.97 5.00 -1.29
C TYR A 141 -9.49 5.36 -2.72
N VAL A 142 -8.20 5.21 -3.04
CA VAL A 142 -7.71 5.35 -4.44
C VAL A 142 -8.21 4.17 -5.27
N ALA A 143 -8.23 2.96 -4.71
CA ALA A 143 -8.81 1.80 -5.36
C ALA A 143 -10.31 2.01 -5.64
N ASP A 144 -11.04 2.51 -4.65
CA ASP A 144 -12.48 2.84 -4.79
C ASP A 144 -12.71 3.95 -5.85
N MET A 145 -11.84 4.94 -5.93
CA MET A 145 -11.92 5.98 -6.97
C MET A 145 -11.60 5.42 -8.36
N LEU A 146 -10.62 4.53 -8.50
CA LEU A 146 -10.30 3.86 -9.77
C LEU A 146 -11.46 2.98 -10.22
N GLU A 147 -12.09 2.25 -9.30
CA GLU A 147 -13.28 1.45 -9.59
C GLU A 147 -14.47 2.31 -10.00
N THR A 148 -14.78 3.35 -9.22
CA THR A 148 -15.93 4.23 -9.47
C THR A 148 -15.78 5.00 -10.78
N LYS A 149 -14.60 5.52 -11.08
CA LYS A 149 -14.38 6.39 -12.24
C LYS A 149 -14.06 5.64 -13.52
N TYR A 150 -13.32 4.56 -13.41
CA TYR A 150 -12.78 3.83 -14.56
C TYR A 150 -13.22 2.37 -14.64
N GLY A 151 -13.99 1.88 -13.67
CA GLY A 151 -14.47 0.50 -13.63
C GLY A 151 -13.39 -0.54 -13.32
N ILE A 152 -12.27 -0.13 -12.69
CA ILE A 152 -11.15 -1.01 -12.37
C ILE A 152 -11.38 -1.62 -10.99
N PRO A 153 -11.77 -2.90 -10.88
CA PRO A 153 -11.98 -3.54 -9.59
C PRO A 153 -10.67 -3.72 -8.82
N TRP A 154 -10.77 -4.05 -7.54
CA TRP A 154 -9.59 -4.23 -6.72
C TRP A 154 -9.64 -5.44 -5.79
N ILE A 155 -8.47 -5.96 -5.48
CA ILE A 155 -8.26 -7.07 -4.54
C ILE A 155 -7.15 -6.74 -3.54
N LYS A 156 -7.25 -7.30 -2.34
CA LYS A 156 -6.17 -7.22 -1.34
C LYS A 156 -5.09 -8.26 -1.64
N VAL A 157 -3.84 -7.83 -1.62
CA VAL A 157 -2.64 -8.66 -1.81
C VAL A 157 -1.62 -8.40 -0.70
N ASN A 158 -0.68 -9.34 -0.53
CA ASN A 158 0.45 -9.21 0.37
C ASN A 158 1.70 -9.82 -0.30
N PHE A 159 2.73 -9.01 -0.51
CA PHE A 159 4.02 -9.45 -1.05
C PHE A 159 5.14 -9.48 0.01
N ILE A 160 4.77 -9.54 1.30
CA ILE A 160 5.71 -9.66 2.42
C ILE A 160 5.71 -11.10 2.90
N GLY A 161 6.80 -11.83 2.66
CA GLY A 161 6.92 -13.25 2.90
C GLY A 161 6.64 -14.12 1.67
N ALA A 162 7.26 -15.30 1.62
CA ALA A 162 7.22 -16.18 0.47
C ALA A 162 5.82 -16.77 0.22
N GLU A 163 5.20 -17.28 1.26
CA GLU A 163 3.86 -17.86 1.16
C GLU A 163 2.79 -16.81 0.84
N ALA A 164 2.91 -15.61 1.43
CA ALA A 164 2.00 -14.50 1.16
C ALA A 164 2.13 -14.01 -0.30
N THR A 165 3.35 -13.97 -0.82
CA THR A 165 3.62 -13.64 -2.23
C THR A 165 2.99 -14.67 -3.16
N ALA A 166 3.20 -15.98 -2.91
CA ALA A 166 2.60 -17.05 -3.70
C ALA A 166 1.06 -16.99 -3.68
N LYS A 167 0.46 -16.78 -2.50
CA LYS A 167 -1.00 -16.59 -2.38
C LYS A 167 -1.50 -15.39 -3.19
N SER A 168 -0.77 -14.29 -3.18
CA SER A 168 -1.15 -13.06 -3.90
C SER A 168 -1.08 -13.25 -5.40
N LEU A 169 -0.03 -13.89 -5.91
CA LEU A 169 0.08 -14.23 -7.34
C LEU A 169 -1.07 -15.15 -7.79
N ARG A 170 -1.38 -16.20 -7.02
CA ARG A 170 -2.52 -17.08 -7.28
C ARG A 170 -3.86 -16.35 -7.32
N LYS A 171 -4.04 -15.40 -6.38
CA LYS A 171 -5.24 -14.57 -6.31
C LYS A 171 -5.39 -13.67 -7.55
N ILE A 172 -4.29 -13.11 -8.05
CA ILE A 172 -4.28 -12.34 -9.31
C ILE A 172 -4.62 -13.27 -10.50
N GLY A 173 -3.98 -14.44 -10.58
CA GLY A 173 -4.27 -15.43 -11.62
C GLY A 173 -5.74 -15.88 -11.64
N GLN A 174 -6.31 -16.13 -10.45
CA GLN A 174 -7.73 -16.48 -10.29
C GLN A 174 -8.67 -15.35 -10.74
N TYR A 175 -8.31 -14.10 -10.47
CA TYR A 175 -9.10 -12.96 -10.92
C TYR A 175 -9.21 -12.92 -12.44
N PHE A 176 -8.09 -13.06 -13.15
CA PHE A 176 -8.11 -13.09 -14.63
C PHE A 176 -8.73 -14.36 -15.20
N GLY A 177 -8.69 -15.45 -14.46
CA GLY A 177 -9.31 -16.74 -14.87
C GLY A 177 -8.67 -17.39 -16.08
N ASP A 178 -7.54 -16.88 -16.56
CA ASP A 178 -6.82 -17.44 -17.71
C ASP A 178 -5.94 -18.61 -17.29
N LYS A 179 -6.13 -19.75 -17.93
CA LYS A 179 -5.43 -20.98 -17.60
C LYS A 179 -3.92 -20.88 -17.85
N ALA A 180 -3.49 -20.24 -18.93
CA ALA A 180 -2.09 -20.09 -19.26
C ALA A 180 -1.36 -19.17 -18.28
N LEU A 181 -2.05 -18.11 -17.79
CA LEU A 181 -1.55 -17.26 -16.71
C LEU A 181 -1.38 -18.04 -15.41
N ILE A 182 -2.40 -18.81 -15.01
CA ILE A 182 -2.37 -19.62 -13.79
C ILE A 182 -1.22 -20.63 -13.83
N GLU A 183 -1.06 -21.35 -14.94
CA GLU A 183 0.03 -22.31 -15.13
C GLU A 183 1.40 -21.63 -15.08
N ARG A 184 1.54 -20.43 -15.65
CA ARG A 184 2.78 -19.63 -15.59
C ARG A 184 3.08 -19.17 -14.19
N ILE A 185 2.09 -18.70 -13.44
CA ILE A 185 2.24 -18.32 -12.03
C ILE A 185 2.75 -19.50 -11.20
N GLU A 186 2.15 -20.67 -11.34
CA GLU A 186 2.59 -21.85 -10.59
C GLU A 186 4.02 -22.25 -10.97
N ALA A 187 4.37 -22.20 -12.25
CA ALA A 187 5.74 -22.45 -12.71
C ALA A 187 6.77 -21.47 -12.12
N VAL A 188 6.41 -20.18 -12.02
CA VAL A 188 7.28 -19.17 -11.39
C VAL A 188 7.43 -19.45 -9.89
N ILE A 189 6.33 -19.74 -9.19
CA ILE A 189 6.38 -20.08 -7.76
C ILE A 189 7.26 -21.32 -7.54
N GLU A 190 7.09 -22.35 -8.35
CA GLU A 190 7.90 -23.59 -8.25
C GLU A 190 9.39 -23.32 -8.51
N ALA A 191 9.71 -22.46 -9.46
CA ALA A 191 11.09 -22.12 -9.80
C ALA A 191 11.78 -21.24 -8.75
N GLU A 192 11.09 -20.28 -8.15
CA GLU A 192 11.65 -19.33 -7.18
C GLU A 192 11.70 -19.89 -5.74
N MET A 193 10.73 -20.71 -5.35
CA MET A 193 10.57 -21.19 -3.97
C MET A 193 11.78 -21.96 -3.42
N PRO A 194 12.53 -22.78 -4.17
CA PRO A 194 13.69 -23.48 -3.64
C PRO A 194 14.79 -22.55 -3.12
N ALA A 195 15.06 -21.45 -3.81
CA ALA A 195 16.05 -20.46 -3.38
C ALA A 195 15.60 -19.73 -2.10
N VAL A 196 14.32 -19.39 -2.01
CA VAL A 196 13.73 -18.77 -0.83
C VAL A 196 13.79 -19.72 0.38
N LYS A 197 13.40 -20.98 0.19
CA LYS A 197 13.50 -21.99 1.26
C LYS A 197 14.93 -22.19 1.74
N ALA A 198 15.89 -22.26 0.84
CA ALA A 198 17.30 -22.37 1.20
C ALA A 198 17.78 -21.15 2.02
N ALA A 199 17.32 -19.95 1.68
CA ALA A 199 17.63 -18.74 2.45
C ALA A 199 16.98 -18.76 3.84
N ILE A 200 15.73 -19.20 3.96
CA ILE A 200 15.01 -19.36 5.22
C ILE A 200 15.72 -20.41 6.08
N ASP A 201 16.03 -21.59 5.54
CA ASP A 201 16.73 -22.67 6.24
C ASP A 201 18.09 -22.22 6.78
N GLY A 202 18.81 -21.39 6.03
CA GLY A 202 20.08 -20.78 6.46
C GLY A 202 19.94 -19.80 7.63
N ILE A 203 18.77 -19.20 7.80
CA ILE A 203 18.49 -18.21 8.87
C ILE A 203 17.85 -18.88 10.09
N LEU A 204 17.03 -19.91 9.90
CA LEU A 204 16.26 -20.59 10.95
C LEU A 204 17.08 -20.92 12.21
N PRO A 205 18.34 -21.41 12.15
CA PRO A 205 19.13 -21.68 13.35
C PRO A 205 19.38 -20.45 14.23
N ARG A 206 19.27 -19.25 13.64
CA ARG A 206 19.47 -17.97 14.33
C ARG A 206 18.18 -17.34 14.82
N THR A 207 17.05 -17.65 14.21
CA THR A 207 15.75 -17.01 14.44
C THR A 207 14.75 -17.92 15.14
N GLN A 208 14.84 -19.22 14.96
CA GLN A 208 13.90 -20.19 15.53
C GLN A 208 13.78 -20.05 17.06
N GLY A 209 12.55 -19.96 17.53
CA GLY A 209 12.22 -19.83 18.94
C GLY A 209 12.46 -18.44 19.53
N LYS A 210 12.97 -17.49 18.75
CA LYS A 210 13.06 -16.09 19.20
C LYS A 210 11.71 -15.45 19.23
N THR A 211 11.59 -14.43 20.09
CA THR A 211 10.41 -13.60 20.19
C THR A 211 10.65 -12.25 19.53
N ALA A 212 9.60 -11.68 18.97
CA ALA A 212 9.62 -10.36 18.36
C ALA A 212 8.46 -9.51 18.90
N MET A 213 8.71 -8.22 19.00
CA MET A 213 7.69 -7.20 19.17
C MET A 213 7.66 -6.35 17.90
N LEU A 214 6.47 -6.09 17.38
CA LEU A 214 6.26 -5.27 16.19
C LEU A 214 5.68 -3.92 16.60
N PHE A 215 6.21 -2.85 16.01
CA PHE A 215 5.67 -1.51 16.11
C PHE A 215 5.51 -0.94 14.70
N VAL A 216 4.32 -1.10 14.11
CA VAL A 216 4.04 -0.78 12.70
C VAL A 216 2.56 -0.39 12.55
N GLY A 217 2.15 0.14 11.39
CA GLY A 217 0.74 0.37 11.09
C GLY A 217 -0.08 -0.92 11.07
N GLY A 218 -1.36 -0.85 11.43
CA GLY A 218 -2.22 -2.00 11.70
C GLY A 218 -2.23 -3.07 10.61
N SER A 219 -2.45 -2.72 9.34
CA SER A 219 -2.46 -3.71 8.25
C SER A 219 -1.10 -4.39 8.03
N ARG A 220 0.01 -3.67 8.24
CA ARG A 220 1.36 -4.20 8.10
C ARG A 220 1.75 -5.15 9.23
N ALA A 221 1.19 -4.97 10.43
CA ALA A 221 1.48 -5.85 11.56
C ALA A 221 1.19 -7.33 11.22
N HIS A 222 0.04 -7.62 10.62
CA HIS A 222 -0.33 -8.98 10.22
C HIS A 222 0.60 -9.53 9.14
N HIS A 223 1.02 -8.73 8.18
CA HIS A 223 1.94 -9.15 7.13
C HIS A 223 3.30 -9.56 7.72
N TYR A 224 3.85 -8.77 8.63
CA TYR A 224 5.12 -9.10 9.30
C TYR A 224 5.00 -10.25 10.29
N MET A 225 3.84 -10.43 10.93
CA MET A 225 3.60 -11.61 11.79
C MET A 225 3.66 -12.90 10.97
N GLU A 226 3.06 -12.93 9.77
CA GLU A 226 3.14 -14.07 8.85
C GLU A 226 4.60 -14.34 8.46
N LEU A 227 5.35 -13.32 8.03
CA LEU A 227 6.78 -13.45 7.70
C LEU A 227 7.62 -13.97 8.89
N PHE A 228 7.40 -13.43 10.09
CA PHE A 228 8.16 -13.86 11.26
C PHE A 228 7.84 -15.31 11.64
N SER A 229 6.61 -15.76 11.42
CA SER A 229 6.26 -17.17 11.58
C SER A 229 7.01 -18.06 10.59
N GLU A 230 7.14 -17.66 9.31
CA GLU A 230 7.96 -18.35 8.32
C GLU A 230 9.44 -18.47 8.76
N LEU A 231 9.94 -17.45 9.47
CA LEU A 231 11.30 -17.41 10.02
C LEU A 231 11.44 -18.10 11.39
N GLY A 232 10.43 -18.87 11.84
CA GLY A 232 10.45 -19.59 13.10
C GLY A 232 10.40 -18.71 14.35
N MET A 233 10.03 -17.45 14.21
CA MET A 233 9.91 -16.49 15.31
C MET A 233 8.47 -16.42 15.81
N LYS A 234 8.30 -16.06 17.10
CA LYS A 234 7.01 -15.80 17.71
C LYS A 234 6.84 -14.31 17.93
N THR A 235 5.82 -13.72 17.33
CA THR A 235 5.42 -12.34 17.68
C THR A 235 4.62 -12.37 18.97
N VAL A 236 5.09 -11.64 19.98
CA VAL A 236 4.50 -11.62 21.33
C VAL A 236 3.68 -10.36 21.59
N SER A 237 3.92 -9.30 20.83
CA SER A 237 3.18 -8.05 20.93
C SER A 237 3.26 -7.28 19.62
N THR A 238 2.18 -6.54 19.30
CA THR A 238 2.17 -5.55 18.23
C THR A 238 1.79 -4.21 18.81
N GLY A 239 2.57 -3.18 18.46
CA GLY A 239 2.23 -1.78 18.70
C GLY A 239 1.73 -1.16 17.40
N TYR A 240 0.67 -0.37 17.48
CA TYR A 240 0.15 0.40 16.36
C TYR A 240 0.30 1.89 16.65
N GLU A 241 0.77 2.63 15.68
CA GLU A 241 0.67 4.09 15.75
C GLU A 241 -0.80 4.51 15.67
N PHE A 242 -1.57 3.82 14.84
CA PHE A 242 -3.03 3.89 14.78
C PHE A 242 -3.56 2.54 14.29
N GLY A 243 -4.73 2.17 14.77
CA GLY A 243 -5.41 0.94 14.38
C GLY A 243 -6.86 1.23 14.05
N HIS A 244 -7.39 0.52 13.09
CA HIS A 244 -8.81 0.51 12.78
C HIS A 244 -9.40 -0.84 13.15
N ARG A 245 -10.71 -0.86 13.42
CA ARG A 245 -11.43 -2.06 13.84
C ARG A 245 -11.18 -3.26 12.92
N ASP A 246 -11.24 -3.08 11.61
CA ASP A 246 -11.03 -4.13 10.62
C ASP A 246 -9.56 -4.56 10.42
N ASP A 247 -8.61 -3.92 11.11
CA ASP A 247 -7.25 -4.43 11.19
C ASP A 247 -7.13 -5.66 12.09
N TYR A 248 -8.05 -5.82 13.05
CA TYR A 248 -8.07 -6.93 14.02
C TYR A 248 -9.39 -7.67 14.09
N GLU A 249 -10.50 -7.14 13.59
CA GLU A 249 -11.79 -7.82 13.61
C GLU A 249 -11.75 -9.14 12.84
N GLY A 250 -12.26 -10.20 13.47
CA GLY A 250 -12.25 -11.56 12.90
C GLY A 250 -10.88 -12.21 12.82
N ARG A 251 -9.84 -11.64 13.45
CA ARG A 251 -8.48 -12.18 13.50
C ARG A 251 -8.05 -12.49 14.92
N GLU A 252 -7.11 -13.42 15.07
CA GLU A 252 -6.44 -13.64 16.34
C GLU A 252 -5.61 -12.39 16.67
N VAL A 253 -5.88 -11.79 17.83
CA VAL A 253 -5.20 -10.58 18.27
C VAL A 253 -4.26 -10.95 19.42
N ILE A 254 -2.98 -10.70 19.23
CA ILE A 254 -1.98 -10.78 20.31
C ILE A 254 -2.01 -9.48 21.13
N PRO A 255 -1.45 -9.47 22.35
CA PRO A 255 -1.35 -8.27 23.16
C PRO A 255 -0.76 -7.11 22.36
N THR A 256 -1.48 -6.01 22.26
CA THR A 256 -1.13 -4.87 21.44
C THR A 256 -0.91 -3.66 22.33
N LEU A 257 0.23 -3.00 22.17
CA LEU A 257 0.48 -1.69 22.73
C LEU A 257 0.06 -0.65 21.73
N LYS A 258 -0.93 0.12 22.05
CA LYS A 258 -1.26 1.32 21.32
C LYS A 258 -0.33 2.44 21.77
N VAL A 259 0.29 3.08 20.84
CA VAL A 259 0.93 4.37 21.03
C VAL A 259 0.01 5.42 20.44
N ASP A 260 -0.03 6.54 21.13
CA ASP A 260 -0.89 7.65 20.83
C ASP A 260 -0.88 8.02 19.36
N ALA A 261 -2.03 7.94 18.75
CA ALA A 261 -2.22 8.29 17.37
C ALA A 261 -2.78 9.70 17.28
N ASP A 262 -2.57 10.35 16.18
CA ASP A 262 -3.33 11.52 15.85
C ASP A 262 -4.80 11.15 15.64
N SER A 263 -5.59 11.41 16.67
CA SER A 263 -6.96 10.93 16.83
C SER A 263 -8.01 11.75 16.10
N ARG A 264 -7.66 12.82 15.39
CA ARG A 264 -8.68 13.76 14.91
C ARG A 264 -9.61 13.23 13.83
N ASN A 265 -9.22 12.17 13.13
CA ASN A 265 -10.04 11.52 12.10
C ASN A 265 -9.85 9.99 12.10
N ILE A 266 -9.30 9.43 13.17
CA ILE A 266 -8.99 8.02 13.31
C ILE A 266 -9.59 7.56 14.61
N GLU A 267 -10.38 6.49 14.56
CA GLU A 267 -10.93 5.86 15.74
C GLU A 267 -9.79 5.38 16.64
N GLU A 268 -9.67 5.97 17.82
CA GLU A 268 -8.72 5.51 18.82
C GLU A 268 -9.18 4.20 19.42
N ILE A 269 -8.29 3.24 19.41
CA ILE A 269 -8.53 1.93 19.98
C ILE A 269 -7.62 1.81 21.18
N GLU A 270 -8.20 1.86 22.36
CA GLU A 270 -7.50 1.43 23.57
C GLU A 270 -7.37 -0.07 23.56
N VAL A 271 -6.15 -0.56 23.41
CA VAL A 271 -5.84 -1.97 23.46
C VAL A 271 -5.27 -2.28 24.83
N GLU A 272 -6.06 -2.93 25.66
CA GLU A 272 -5.57 -3.50 26.92
C GLU A 272 -4.74 -4.76 26.64
N ALA A 273 -3.83 -5.07 27.55
CA ALA A 273 -2.95 -6.24 27.44
C ALA A 273 -3.69 -7.58 27.72
N ASP A 274 -5.00 -7.64 27.55
CA ASP A 274 -5.80 -8.86 27.67
C ASP A 274 -6.17 -9.39 26.27
N PRO A 275 -5.48 -10.43 25.78
CA PRO A 275 -5.76 -10.98 24.46
C PRO A 275 -7.19 -11.50 24.28
N ALA A 276 -7.85 -11.94 25.36
CA ALA A 276 -9.21 -12.48 25.30
C ALA A 276 -10.23 -11.41 24.89
N LYS A 277 -9.99 -10.16 25.21
CA LYS A 277 -10.85 -9.02 24.85
C LYS A 277 -10.87 -8.76 23.35
N TYR A 278 -9.78 -9.10 22.65
CA TYR A 278 -9.57 -8.82 21.24
C TYR A 278 -9.57 -10.09 20.37
N ALA A 279 -9.89 -11.23 20.95
CA ALA A 279 -10.01 -12.49 20.21
C ALA A 279 -11.05 -12.37 19.08
N PRO A 280 -10.87 -13.10 17.97
CA PRO A 280 -11.84 -13.13 16.88
C PRO A 280 -13.24 -13.48 17.41
N ARG A 281 -14.23 -12.72 16.97
CA ARG A 281 -15.60 -12.94 17.38
C ARG A 281 -16.21 -14.06 16.60
N LYS A 282 -16.86 -14.97 17.30
CA LYS A 282 -17.45 -16.18 16.73
C LYS A 282 -18.87 -16.00 16.25
N THR A 283 -19.60 -14.99 16.76
CA THR A 283 -21.01 -14.74 16.45
C THR A 283 -21.23 -13.34 15.90
N GLU A 284 -22.29 -13.15 15.12
CA GLU A 284 -22.69 -11.82 14.63
C GLU A 284 -23.14 -10.90 15.77
N GLU A 285 -23.69 -11.46 16.86
CA GLU A 285 -24.06 -10.69 18.06
C GLU A 285 -22.84 -10.11 18.76
N GLU A 286 -21.75 -10.89 18.83
CA GLU A 286 -20.48 -10.42 19.38
C GLU A 286 -19.80 -9.37 18.49
N LYS A 287 -20.00 -9.44 17.17
CA LYS A 287 -19.52 -8.42 16.23
C LYS A 287 -20.29 -7.11 16.39
N GLN A 288 -21.63 -7.19 16.53
CA GLN A 288 -22.51 -6.02 16.71
C GLN A 288 -22.28 -5.30 18.03
N ALA A 289 -21.87 -5.99 19.08
CA ALA A 289 -21.61 -5.39 20.38
C ALA A 289 -20.36 -4.48 20.41
N LEU A 290 -19.56 -4.46 19.33
CA LEU A 290 -18.45 -3.51 19.15
C LEU A 290 -18.85 -2.27 18.33
N GLU A 291 -20.01 -2.29 17.71
CA GLU A 291 -20.62 -1.13 17.05
C GLU A 291 -21.32 -0.22 18.09
#